data_23f64140e936e5e761d6fb34dc25e914
#
_entry.id   23f64140e936e5e761d6fb34dc25e914
#
_cell.length_a   1.000
_cell.length_b   1.000
_cell.length_c   1.000
_cell.angle_alpha   90.00
_cell.angle_beta   90.00
_cell.angle_gamma   90.00
#
_symmetry.space_group_name_H-M   'P 1'
#
loop_
_entity.id
_entity.type
_entity.pdbx_description
1 polymer ?
#
loop_
_entity_poly.entity_id
_entity_poly.type
_entity_poly.pdbx_seq_one_letter_code
_entity_poly.pdbx_strand_id
1 'polypeptide(L)'
;MTWFEALILGLLQGLTEYLPVSSSGHLAIGQALFGMNDGADNLMFTVAVHVATVLSTVVILWSEIDWILKGLFKFKLNDETKYVLNIIVSMTPVGVVGLLFKDQVEEIFGSGLLVVGCCLLITAALLTFSYYAKPRQKEHISMKDAFIIGLAQAVAVLPGVSRSGSTIATGLLLGNKKESLAQFSFLMVIPPILGEALLDVVKAIKGEEVFGNIGVFPLVVGFLAAFLSGCLACKWMISIVKKGKLVYFGIYCAIVALVVLGITLMK
;
A
#
# COMPACT_ATOMS: atom_id res chain seq x y z
N MET A 1 15.90 -11.47 -13.86
CA MET A 1 15.04 -10.30 -14.24
C MET A 1 15.75 -9.43 -15.28
N THR A 2 15.11 -9.14 -16.39
CA THR A 2 15.60 -8.21 -17.42
C THR A 2 15.26 -6.75 -17.02
N TRP A 3 15.95 -5.79 -17.64
CA TRP A 3 15.64 -4.37 -17.40
C TRP A 3 14.23 -3.97 -17.86
N PHE A 4 13.69 -4.64 -18.90
CA PHE A 4 12.34 -4.37 -19.41
C PHE A 4 11.27 -4.89 -18.44
N GLU A 5 11.43 -6.08 -17.89
CA GLU A 5 10.56 -6.61 -16.82
C GLU A 5 10.58 -5.71 -15.60
N ALA A 6 11.77 -5.28 -15.17
CA ALA A 6 11.94 -4.35 -14.06
C ALA A 6 11.25 -2.99 -14.31
N LEU A 7 11.35 -2.46 -15.53
CA LEU A 7 10.65 -1.23 -15.93
C LEU A 7 9.13 -1.37 -15.80
N ILE A 8 8.56 -2.44 -16.37
CA ILE A 8 7.10 -2.67 -16.35
C ILE A 8 6.61 -2.89 -14.92
N LEU A 9 7.28 -3.74 -14.15
CA LEU A 9 6.90 -4.00 -12.77
C LEU A 9 7.08 -2.77 -11.88
N GLY A 10 8.12 -1.97 -12.11
CA GLY A 10 8.32 -0.69 -11.42
C GLY A 10 7.22 0.32 -11.72
N LEU A 11 6.84 0.49 -12.99
CA LEU A 11 5.70 1.33 -13.38
C LEU A 11 4.40 0.82 -12.74
N LEU A 12 4.18 -0.49 -12.78
CA LEU A 12 2.99 -1.12 -12.19
C LEU A 12 2.92 -0.84 -10.69
N GLN A 13 4.03 -1.07 -9.96
CA GLN A 13 4.12 -0.78 -8.53
C GLN A 13 3.81 0.69 -8.23
N GLY A 14 4.52 1.62 -8.89
CA GLY A 14 4.37 3.05 -8.61
C GLY A 14 2.95 3.56 -8.88
N LEU A 15 2.30 3.08 -9.94
CA LEU A 15 0.91 3.45 -10.24
C LEU A 15 -0.06 2.83 -9.22
N THR A 16 0.05 1.53 -8.96
CA THR A 16 -0.95 0.79 -8.17
C THR A 16 -0.80 0.97 -6.66
N GLU A 17 0.33 1.46 -6.16
CA GLU A 17 0.56 1.70 -4.74
C GLU A 17 -0.42 2.73 -4.16
N TYR A 18 -0.68 3.80 -4.89
CA TYR A 18 -1.58 4.87 -4.46
C TYR A 18 -3.02 4.65 -4.92
N LEU A 19 -3.19 4.02 -6.09
CA LEU A 19 -4.51 3.67 -6.58
C LEU A 19 -5.10 2.56 -5.69
N PRO A 20 -6.39 2.62 -5.39
CA PRO A 20 -7.02 1.64 -4.49
C PRO A 20 -7.30 0.31 -5.21
N VAL A 21 -6.27 -0.30 -5.80
CA VAL A 21 -6.37 -1.51 -6.65
C VAL A 21 -5.47 -2.66 -6.20
N SER A 22 -4.74 -2.51 -5.10
CA SER A 22 -3.76 -3.48 -4.57
C SER A 22 -2.48 -3.61 -5.42
N SER A 23 -1.43 -2.90 -5.02
CA SER A 23 -0.11 -2.99 -5.63
C SER A 23 0.50 -4.39 -5.52
N SER A 24 0.42 -5.01 -4.33
CA SER A 24 0.91 -6.38 -4.11
C SER A 24 0.23 -7.41 -5.00
N GLY A 25 -1.10 -7.31 -5.16
CA GLY A 25 -1.85 -8.18 -6.06
C GLY A 25 -1.46 -8.00 -7.53
N HIS A 26 -1.32 -6.75 -7.98
CA HIS A 26 -0.90 -6.45 -9.36
C HIS A 26 0.54 -6.84 -9.61
N LEU A 27 1.44 -6.64 -8.64
CA LEU A 27 2.83 -7.06 -8.75
C LEU A 27 2.93 -8.59 -8.86
N ALA A 28 2.20 -9.35 -8.04
CA ALA A 28 2.12 -10.81 -8.12
C ALA A 28 1.59 -11.29 -9.49
N ILE A 29 0.53 -10.65 -10.01
CA ILE A 29 0.01 -10.95 -11.35
C ILE A 29 1.07 -10.65 -12.42
N GLY A 30 1.74 -9.50 -12.34
CA GLY A 30 2.78 -9.11 -13.29
C GLY A 30 3.97 -10.06 -13.27
N GLN A 31 4.44 -10.46 -12.09
CA GLN A 31 5.51 -11.46 -11.92
C GLN A 31 5.10 -12.81 -12.52
N ALA A 32 3.89 -13.28 -12.25
CA ALA A 32 3.38 -14.54 -12.81
C ALA A 32 3.27 -14.50 -14.35
N LEU A 33 2.88 -13.35 -14.94
CA LEU A 33 2.83 -13.16 -16.41
C LEU A 33 4.21 -13.22 -17.06
N PHE A 34 5.24 -12.76 -16.35
CA PHE A 34 6.64 -12.88 -16.82
C PHE A 34 7.26 -14.23 -16.49
N GLY A 35 6.51 -15.18 -15.90
CA GLY A 35 7.02 -16.49 -15.54
C GLY A 35 8.05 -16.47 -14.41
N MET A 36 8.03 -15.43 -13.58
CA MET A 36 8.90 -15.30 -12.43
C MET A 36 8.37 -16.17 -11.30
N ASN A 37 9.20 -17.10 -10.86
CA ASN A 37 8.89 -17.91 -9.68
C ASN A 37 9.18 -17.11 -8.39
N ASP A 38 8.48 -17.44 -7.32
CA ASP A 38 8.76 -16.90 -6.00
C ASP A 38 10.21 -17.23 -5.62
N GLY A 39 10.97 -16.21 -5.20
CA GLY A 39 12.36 -16.38 -4.84
C GLY A 39 12.99 -15.08 -4.31
N ALA A 40 14.23 -15.20 -3.84
CA ALA A 40 14.98 -14.09 -3.25
C ALA A 40 15.10 -12.87 -4.19
N ASP A 41 15.17 -13.10 -5.50
CA ASP A 41 15.22 -12.03 -6.51
C ASP A 41 13.92 -11.21 -6.50
N ASN A 42 12.76 -11.86 -6.45
CA ASN A 42 11.48 -11.18 -6.42
C ASN A 42 11.30 -10.37 -5.12
N LEU A 43 11.74 -10.91 -3.99
CA LEU A 43 11.69 -10.21 -2.70
C LEU A 43 12.54 -8.93 -2.74
N MET A 44 13.80 -9.03 -3.16
CA MET A 44 14.71 -7.87 -3.26
C MET A 44 14.13 -6.77 -4.16
N PHE A 45 13.58 -7.15 -5.32
CA PHE A 45 12.95 -6.21 -6.23
C PHE A 45 11.73 -5.55 -5.60
N THR A 46 10.86 -6.35 -4.97
CA THR A 46 9.63 -5.88 -4.31
C THR A 46 9.95 -4.86 -3.21
N VAL A 47 10.92 -5.15 -2.35
CA VAL A 47 11.36 -4.20 -1.31
C VAL A 47 11.88 -2.90 -1.93
N ALA A 48 12.72 -3.00 -2.97
CA ALA A 48 13.27 -1.82 -3.63
C ALA A 48 12.20 -0.90 -4.23
N VAL A 49 11.19 -1.47 -4.93
CA VAL A 49 10.13 -0.66 -5.55
C VAL A 49 9.14 -0.11 -4.51
N HIS A 50 8.94 -0.79 -3.37
CA HIS A 50 8.17 -0.23 -2.24
C HIS A 50 8.91 0.94 -1.58
N VAL A 51 10.21 0.84 -1.36
CA VAL A 51 11.03 1.96 -0.87
C VAL A 51 10.97 3.14 -1.85
N ALA A 52 11.01 2.88 -3.16
CA ALA A 52 10.86 3.92 -4.17
C ALA A 52 9.52 4.66 -4.05
N THR A 53 8.42 3.94 -3.82
CA THR A 53 7.10 4.55 -3.63
C THR A 53 7.01 5.30 -2.29
N VAL A 54 7.62 4.83 -1.21
CA VAL A 54 7.73 5.61 0.03
C VAL A 54 8.45 6.93 -0.21
N LEU A 55 9.56 6.93 -0.94
CA LEU A 55 10.26 8.17 -1.30
C LEU A 55 9.41 9.10 -2.15
N SER A 56 8.60 8.57 -3.07
CA SER A 56 7.64 9.39 -3.83
C SER A 56 6.56 10.01 -2.94
N THR A 57 6.10 9.28 -1.89
CA THR A 57 5.21 9.86 -0.87
C THR A 57 5.88 11.00 -0.12
N VAL A 58 7.11 10.80 0.32
CA VAL A 58 7.88 11.84 1.04
C VAL A 58 8.04 13.10 0.18
N VAL A 59 8.34 12.94 -1.10
CA VAL A 59 8.50 14.09 -2.02
C VAL A 59 7.17 14.82 -2.25
N ILE A 60 6.09 14.09 -2.52
CA ILE A 60 4.80 14.70 -2.86
C ILE A 60 4.10 15.30 -1.64
N LEU A 61 4.26 14.68 -0.45
CA LEU A 61 3.67 15.15 0.80
C LEU A 61 4.70 15.85 1.70
N TRP A 62 5.74 16.45 1.08
CA TRP A 62 6.80 17.12 1.83
C TRP A 62 6.27 18.27 2.71
N SER A 63 5.27 19.01 2.23
CA SER A 63 4.63 20.09 2.99
C SER A 63 3.96 19.60 4.27
N GLU A 64 3.29 18.46 4.20
CA GLU A 64 2.65 17.81 5.34
C GLU A 64 3.69 17.26 6.33
N ILE A 65 4.75 16.66 5.81
CA ILE A 65 5.85 16.15 6.63
C ILE A 65 6.59 17.29 7.33
N ASP A 66 6.89 18.37 6.62
CA ASP A 66 7.53 19.56 7.19
C ASP A 66 6.64 20.19 8.28
N TRP A 67 5.32 20.28 8.05
CA TRP A 67 4.35 20.74 9.05
C TRP A 67 4.39 19.86 10.31
N ILE A 68 4.35 18.53 10.14
CA ILE A 68 4.46 17.57 11.25
C ILE A 68 5.76 17.76 12.01
N LEU A 69 6.90 17.80 11.32
CA LEU A 69 8.20 17.96 11.97
C LEU A 69 8.31 19.25 12.77
N LYS A 70 7.92 20.38 12.16
CA LYS A 70 7.92 21.70 12.85
C LYS A 70 7.02 21.72 14.08
N GLY A 71 5.90 20.99 14.05
CA GLY A 71 4.99 20.90 15.19
C GLY A 71 5.54 20.02 16.32
N LEU A 72 6.15 18.88 16.00
CA LEU A 72 6.75 17.97 16.98
C LEU A 72 7.88 18.63 17.77
N PHE A 73 8.73 19.42 17.11
CA PHE A 73 9.84 20.13 17.78
C PHE A 73 9.37 21.24 18.75
N LYS A 74 8.08 21.57 18.78
CA LYS A 74 7.52 22.49 19.80
C LYS A 74 7.27 21.80 21.14
N PHE A 75 7.35 20.47 21.21
CA PHE A 75 7.12 19.64 22.42
C PHE A 75 5.82 19.99 23.15
N LYS A 76 4.73 20.23 22.39
CA LYS A 76 3.40 20.57 22.91
C LYS A 76 2.37 19.62 22.31
N LEU A 77 1.24 19.43 23.01
CA LEU A 77 0.10 18.67 22.50
C LEU A 77 -0.70 19.53 21.51
N ASN A 78 -0.10 19.83 20.36
CA ASN A 78 -0.68 20.56 19.24
C ASN A 78 -1.35 19.61 18.23
N ASP A 79 -1.88 20.14 17.14
CA ASP A 79 -2.59 19.34 16.14
C ASP A 79 -1.64 18.41 15.36
N GLU A 80 -0.38 18.84 15.16
CA GLU A 80 0.69 18.02 14.56
C GLU A 80 1.00 16.81 15.44
N THR A 81 1.15 16.99 16.75
CA THR A 81 1.39 15.89 17.70
C THR A 81 0.20 14.94 17.74
N LYS A 82 -1.03 15.44 17.74
CA LYS A 82 -2.25 14.61 17.67
C LYS A 82 -2.30 13.81 16.37
N TYR A 83 -1.90 14.43 15.26
CA TYR A 83 -1.84 13.77 13.96
C TYR A 83 -0.85 12.59 13.96
N VAL A 84 0.34 12.78 14.52
CA VAL A 84 1.33 11.70 14.69
C VAL A 84 0.84 10.62 15.63
N LEU A 85 0.18 10.98 16.75
CA LEU A 85 -0.44 9.99 17.64
C LEU A 85 -1.50 9.16 16.91
N ASN A 86 -2.31 9.77 16.05
CA ASN A 86 -3.27 9.05 15.22
C ASN A 86 -2.58 8.09 14.23
N ILE A 87 -1.46 8.48 13.62
CA ILE A 87 -0.64 7.57 12.81
C ILE A 87 -0.14 6.39 13.65
N ILE A 88 0.44 6.63 14.81
CA ILE A 88 0.94 5.58 15.71
C ILE A 88 -0.19 4.63 16.13
N VAL A 89 -1.35 5.16 16.52
CA VAL A 89 -2.53 4.37 16.88
C VAL A 89 -3.00 3.53 15.70
N SER A 90 -3.01 4.08 14.49
CA SER A 90 -3.40 3.34 13.28
C SER A 90 -2.42 2.24 12.87
N MET A 91 -1.16 2.36 13.27
CA MET A 91 -0.14 1.33 13.03
C MET A 91 -0.21 0.15 14.01
N THR A 92 -0.82 0.33 15.18
CA THR A 92 -0.87 -0.71 16.21
C THR A 92 -1.47 -2.04 15.69
N PRO A 93 -2.63 -2.07 15.01
CA PRO A 93 -3.20 -3.33 14.51
C PRO A 93 -2.31 -4.03 13.48
N VAL A 94 -1.73 -3.30 12.53
CA VAL A 94 -0.85 -3.91 11.52
C VAL A 94 0.46 -4.39 12.15
N GLY A 95 0.98 -3.67 13.14
CA GLY A 95 2.14 -4.10 13.91
C GLY A 95 1.90 -5.41 14.68
N VAL A 96 0.71 -5.58 15.29
CA VAL A 96 0.32 -6.84 15.92
C VAL A 96 0.26 -7.98 14.90
N VAL A 97 -0.33 -7.75 13.71
CA VAL A 97 -0.37 -8.77 12.65
C VAL A 97 1.03 -9.11 12.17
N GLY A 98 1.89 -8.13 11.90
CA GLY A 98 3.26 -8.36 11.43
C GLY A 98 4.16 -9.06 12.45
N LEU A 99 3.91 -8.88 13.75
CA LEU A 99 4.71 -9.52 14.80
C LEU A 99 4.19 -10.92 15.20
N LEU A 100 2.87 -11.12 15.24
CA LEU A 100 2.29 -12.36 15.77
C LEU A 100 1.81 -13.33 14.69
N PHE A 101 1.55 -12.86 13.48
CA PHE A 101 0.95 -13.65 12.41
C PHE A 101 1.80 -13.61 11.12
N LYS A 102 3.10 -13.34 11.25
CA LYS A 102 4.01 -13.22 10.11
C LYS A 102 4.00 -14.47 9.23
N ASP A 103 4.19 -15.65 9.85
CA ASP A 103 4.28 -16.93 9.14
C ASP A 103 2.97 -17.25 8.38
N GLN A 104 1.81 -16.96 9.00
CA GLN A 104 0.50 -17.13 8.37
C GLN A 104 0.30 -16.18 7.16
N VAL A 105 0.81 -14.96 7.29
CA VAL A 105 0.77 -13.99 6.19
C VAL A 105 1.65 -14.46 5.05
N GLU A 106 2.87 -14.91 5.30
CA GLU A 106 3.79 -15.45 4.29
C GLU A 106 3.19 -16.69 3.59
N GLU A 107 2.55 -17.60 4.34
CA GLU A 107 1.83 -18.76 3.77
C GLU A 107 0.71 -18.32 2.82
N ILE A 108 -0.07 -17.30 3.21
CA ILE A 108 -1.13 -16.75 2.35
C ILE A 108 -0.56 -16.10 1.10
N PHE A 109 0.58 -15.40 1.18
CA PHE A 109 1.26 -14.88 0.00
C PHE A 109 1.70 -15.98 -0.96
N GLY A 110 2.17 -17.12 -0.44
CA GLY A 110 2.53 -18.32 -1.21
C GLY A 110 1.34 -19.10 -1.79
N SER A 111 0.09 -18.77 -1.40
CA SER A 111 -1.12 -19.49 -1.83
C SER A 111 -1.56 -19.20 -3.30
N GLY A 112 -0.82 -18.39 -4.01
CA GLY A 112 -0.98 -18.15 -5.44
C GLY A 112 -2.11 -17.18 -5.81
N LEU A 113 -2.39 -17.08 -7.12
CA LEU A 113 -3.26 -16.07 -7.69
C LEU A 113 -4.75 -16.23 -7.32
N LEU A 114 -5.18 -17.41 -6.86
CA LEU A 114 -6.58 -17.60 -6.42
C LEU A 114 -6.91 -16.69 -5.22
N VAL A 115 -6.02 -16.64 -4.24
CA VAL A 115 -6.18 -15.78 -3.06
C VAL A 115 -6.16 -14.30 -3.47
N VAL A 116 -5.25 -13.91 -4.36
CA VAL A 116 -5.18 -12.56 -4.92
C VAL A 116 -6.53 -12.16 -5.57
N GLY A 117 -7.11 -13.04 -6.39
CA GLY A 117 -8.41 -12.82 -7.02
C GLY A 117 -9.55 -12.62 -6.01
N CYS A 118 -9.64 -13.49 -5.00
CA CYS A 118 -10.63 -13.36 -3.93
C CYS A 118 -10.45 -12.04 -3.14
N CYS A 119 -9.23 -11.68 -2.81
CA CYS A 119 -8.91 -10.46 -2.08
C CYS A 119 -9.20 -9.19 -2.91
N LEU A 120 -9.01 -9.22 -4.24
CA LEU A 120 -9.43 -8.14 -5.13
C LEU A 120 -10.96 -7.93 -5.12
N LEU A 121 -11.78 -9.01 -4.97
CA LEU A 121 -13.23 -8.87 -4.80
C LEU A 121 -13.57 -8.18 -3.48
N ILE A 122 -12.85 -8.44 -2.40
CA ILE A 122 -13.01 -7.71 -1.12
C ILE A 122 -12.73 -6.23 -1.33
N THR A 123 -11.64 -5.89 -2.03
CA THR A 123 -11.32 -4.50 -2.38
C THR A 123 -12.43 -3.86 -3.20
N ALA A 124 -12.96 -4.55 -4.22
CA ALA A 124 -14.05 -4.07 -5.05
C ALA A 124 -15.31 -3.79 -4.22
N ALA A 125 -15.67 -4.69 -3.30
CA ALA A 125 -16.81 -4.51 -2.39
C ALA A 125 -16.62 -3.29 -1.49
N LEU A 126 -15.47 -3.17 -0.81
CA LEU A 126 -15.17 -2.04 0.09
C LEU A 126 -15.27 -0.69 -0.63
N LEU A 127 -14.68 -0.58 -1.83
CA LEU A 127 -14.74 0.65 -2.63
C LEU A 127 -16.16 0.99 -3.07
N THR A 128 -16.95 -0.03 -3.45
CA THR A 128 -18.35 0.15 -3.83
C THR A 128 -19.18 0.62 -2.63
N PHE A 129 -19.02 -0.02 -1.45
CA PHE A 129 -19.71 0.41 -0.23
C PHE A 129 -19.33 1.84 0.17
N SER A 130 -18.07 2.22 0.03
CA SER A 130 -17.61 3.57 0.36
C SER A 130 -18.25 4.66 -0.51
N TYR A 131 -18.66 4.33 -1.74
CA TYR A 131 -19.37 5.26 -2.63
C TYR A 131 -20.74 5.66 -2.08
N TYR A 132 -21.43 4.74 -1.42
CA TYR A 132 -22.74 5.00 -0.79
C TYR A 132 -22.64 5.60 0.60
N ALA A 133 -21.42 5.78 1.13
CA ALA A 133 -21.19 6.38 2.45
C ALA A 133 -21.71 7.82 2.48
N LYS A 134 -22.55 8.14 3.45
CA LYS A 134 -23.02 9.51 3.65
C LYS A 134 -21.89 10.32 4.29
N PRO A 135 -21.43 11.40 3.67
CA PRO A 135 -20.37 12.23 4.24
C PRO A 135 -20.90 12.92 5.51
N ARG A 136 -20.28 12.61 6.66
CA ARG A 136 -20.55 13.29 7.94
C ARG A 136 -19.62 14.48 8.17
N GLN A 137 -18.64 14.68 7.33
CA GLN A 137 -17.70 15.80 7.29
C GLN A 137 -16.97 16.09 8.62
N LYS A 138 -16.52 15.03 9.32
CA LYS A 138 -15.65 15.20 10.48
C LYS A 138 -14.36 15.90 10.05
N GLU A 139 -14.05 17.03 10.67
CA GLU A 139 -12.89 17.86 10.28
C GLU A 139 -11.55 17.18 10.58
N HIS A 140 -11.50 16.44 11.69
CA HIS A 140 -10.30 15.78 12.17
C HIS A 140 -10.56 14.28 12.36
N ILE A 141 -9.59 13.47 12.00
CA ILE A 141 -9.57 12.03 12.29
C ILE A 141 -9.36 11.86 13.79
N SER A 142 -10.31 11.24 14.48
CA SER A 142 -10.18 10.94 15.91
C SER A 142 -9.27 9.72 16.12
N MET A 143 -8.72 9.55 17.33
CA MET A 143 -7.94 8.35 17.70
C MET A 143 -8.73 7.06 17.49
N LYS A 144 -10.04 7.06 17.77
CA LYS A 144 -10.93 5.93 17.51
C LYS A 144 -11.04 5.64 16.02
N ASP A 145 -11.25 6.68 15.20
CA ASP A 145 -11.31 6.51 13.75
C ASP A 145 -9.95 6.02 13.20
N ALA A 146 -8.84 6.57 13.69
CA ALA A 146 -7.49 6.13 13.33
C ALA A 146 -7.25 4.66 13.65
N PHE A 147 -7.69 4.17 14.83
CA PHE A 147 -7.59 2.76 15.19
C PHE A 147 -8.42 1.86 14.26
N ILE A 148 -9.67 2.25 13.94
CA ILE A 148 -10.53 1.48 13.02
C ILE A 148 -9.95 1.47 11.60
N ILE A 149 -9.39 2.59 11.13
CA ILE A 149 -8.64 2.65 9.86
C ILE A 149 -7.42 1.72 9.92
N GLY A 150 -6.75 1.66 11.06
CA GLY A 150 -5.64 0.74 11.32
C GLY A 150 -6.04 -0.74 11.28
N LEU A 151 -7.24 -1.11 11.78
CA LEU A 151 -7.77 -2.47 11.63
C LEU A 151 -8.01 -2.80 10.14
N ALA A 152 -8.53 -1.88 9.35
CA ALA A 152 -8.67 -2.07 7.91
C ALA A 152 -7.30 -2.22 7.23
N GLN A 153 -6.27 -1.49 7.69
CA GLN A 153 -4.89 -1.67 7.21
C GLN A 153 -4.34 -3.05 7.56
N ALA A 154 -4.62 -3.57 8.76
CA ALA A 154 -4.19 -4.90 9.18
C ALA A 154 -4.80 -6.01 8.31
N VAL A 155 -6.07 -5.90 7.92
CA VAL A 155 -6.69 -6.82 6.94
C VAL A 155 -6.05 -6.67 5.56
N ALA A 156 -5.64 -5.46 5.21
CA ALA A 156 -5.02 -5.17 3.91
C ALA A 156 -3.54 -5.60 3.79
N VAL A 157 -3.01 -6.33 4.76
CA VAL A 157 -1.77 -7.10 4.62
C VAL A 157 -1.96 -8.25 3.61
N LEU A 158 -3.18 -8.77 3.46
CA LEU A 158 -3.47 -9.86 2.52
C LEU A 158 -3.24 -9.42 1.06
N PRO A 159 -2.56 -10.27 0.23
CA PRO A 159 -2.27 -9.93 -1.16
C PRO A 159 -3.56 -9.85 -1.98
N GLY A 160 -3.78 -8.72 -2.67
CA GLY A 160 -5.02 -8.44 -3.39
C GLY A 160 -5.98 -7.52 -2.62
N VAL A 161 -5.89 -7.42 -1.28
CA VAL A 161 -6.60 -6.37 -0.54
C VAL A 161 -5.82 -5.07 -0.68
N SER A 162 -6.46 -4.06 -1.26
CA SER A 162 -5.83 -2.75 -1.42
C SER A 162 -5.74 -2.04 -0.07
N ARG A 163 -4.52 -1.75 0.37
CA ARG A 163 -4.29 -1.00 1.60
C ARG A 163 -4.83 0.43 1.51
N SER A 164 -4.46 1.19 0.47
CA SER A 164 -5.00 2.54 0.23
C SER A 164 -6.53 2.51 0.04
N GLY A 165 -7.05 1.51 -0.66
CA GLY A 165 -8.48 1.30 -0.81
C GLY A 165 -9.20 1.06 0.51
N SER A 166 -8.67 0.17 1.34
CA SER A 166 -9.28 -0.20 2.64
C SER A 166 -9.24 0.96 3.64
N THR A 167 -8.11 1.64 3.77
CA THR A 167 -7.95 2.75 4.72
C THR A 167 -8.79 3.97 4.33
N ILE A 168 -8.79 4.35 3.04
CA ILE A 168 -9.60 5.47 2.55
C ILE A 168 -11.10 5.12 2.61
N ALA A 169 -11.51 3.94 2.15
CA ALA A 169 -12.91 3.52 2.20
C ALA A 169 -13.44 3.48 3.64
N THR A 170 -12.69 2.90 4.57
CA THR A 170 -13.05 2.86 5.99
C THR A 170 -13.16 4.26 6.59
N GLY A 171 -12.21 5.13 6.31
CA GLY A 171 -12.26 6.52 6.76
C GLY A 171 -13.48 7.28 6.24
N LEU A 172 -13.89 7.04 4.98
CA LEU A 172 -15.11 7.61 4.40
C LEU A 172 -16.38 7.06 5.08
N LEU A 173 -16.44 5.75 5.32
CA LEU A 173 -17.56 5.11 6.05
C LEU A 173 -17.70 5.64 7.47
N LEU A 174 -16.60 5.97 8.13
CA LEU A 174 -16.60 6.62 9.44
C LEU A 174 -17.02 8.09 9.39
N GLY A 175 -17.15 8.66 8.20
CA GLY A 175 -17.62 10.02 7.95
C GLY A 175 -16.54 11.09 8.03
N ASN A 176 -15.27 10.74 7.88
CA ASN A 176 -14.16 11.68 7.82
C ASN A 176 -14.14 12.42 6.46
N LYS A 177 -13.60 13.63 6.44
CA LYS A 177 -13.46 14.44 5.22
C LYS A 177 -12.54 13.77 4.20
N LYS A 178 -12.94 13.78 2.94
CA LYS A 178 -12.19 13.22 1.80
C LYS A 178 -10.80 13.84 1.66
N GLU A 179 -10.70 15.14 1.93
CA GLU A 179 -9.48 15.93 1.73
C GLU A 179 -8.31 15.45 2.59
N SER A 180 -8.58 15.05 3.84
CA SER A 180 -7.56 14.60 4.79
C SER A 180 -7.26 13.10 4.71
N LEU A 181 -8.21 12.29 4.19
CA LEU A 181 -8.09 10.83 4.23
C LEU A 181 -6.98 10.28 3.33
N ALA A 182 -6.83 10.81 2.10
CA ALA A 182 -5.78 10.35 1.20
C ALA A 182 -4.39 10.64 1.78
N GLN A 183 -4.18 11.85 2.30
CA GLN A 183 -2.92 12.23 2.93
C GLN A 183 -2.63 11.37 4.16
N PHE A 184 -3.61 11.20 5.05
CA PHE A 184 -3.46 10.34 6.22
C PHE A 184 -3.14 8.90 5.84
N SER A 185 -3.87 8.33 4.87
CA SER A 185 -3.65 6.98 4.37
C SER A 185 -2.24 6.78 3.79
N PHE A 186 -1.71 7.78 3.08
CA PHE A 186 -0.38 7.69 2.48
C PHE A 186 0.75 7.97 3.48
N LEU A 187 0.52 8.80 4.49
CA LEU A 187 1.52 9.05 5.53
C LEU A 187 1.61 7.91 6.54
N MET A 188 0.46 7.30 6.92
CA MET A 188 0.45 6.23 7.90
C MET A 188 1.16 4.94 7.45
N VAL A 189 1.41 4.81 6.15
CA VAL A 189 2.08 3.62 5.59
C VAL A 189 3.60 3.76 5.54
N ILE A 190 4.14 4.97 5.60
CA ILE A 190 5.59 5.20 5.54
C ILE A 190 6.32 4.38 6.62
N PRO A 191 5.95 4.45 7.92
CA PRO A 191 6.67 3.73 8.95
C PRO A 191 6.60 2.19 8.80
N PRO A 192 5.45 1.55 8.50
CA PRO A 192 5.41 0.10 8.28
C PRO A 192 6.31 -0.36 7.14
N ILE A 193 6.26 0.29 5.96
CA ILE A 193 7.09 -0.10 4.81
C ILE A 193 8.59 0.09 5.11
N LEU A 194 8.96 1.23 5.72
CA LEU A 194 10.36 1.45 6.10
C LEU A 194 10.82 0.48 7.19
N GLY A 195 9.92 0.12 8.12
CA GLY A 195 10.20 -0.87 9.15
C GLY A 195 10.44 -2.26 8.56
N GLU A 196 9.60 -2.70 7.62
CA GLU A 196 9.77 -3.95 6.90
C GLU A 196 11.08 -3.98 6.10
N ALA A 197 11.33 -2.96 5.28
CA ALA A 197 12.57 -2.85 4.52
C ALA A 197 13.82 -2.86 5.41
N LEU A 198 13.77 -2.21 6.58
CA LEU A 198 14.87 -2.22 7.55
C LEU A 198 15.07 -3.62 8.14
N LEU A 199 14.00 -4.33 8.49
CA LEU A 199 14.09 -5.70 9.00
C LEU A 199 14.70 -6.65 7.98
N ASP A 200 14.30 -6.54 6.71
CA ASP A 200 14.86 -7.36 5.63
C ASP A 200 16.36 -7.08 5.42
N VAL A 201 16.76 -5.81 5.47
CA VAL A 201 18.20 -5.45 5.43
C VAL A 201 18.96 -6.04 6.62
N VAL A 202 18.39 -5.98 7.84
CA VAL A 202 19.04 -6.53 9.04
C VAL A 202 19.16 -8.05 8.95
N LYS A 203 18.14 -8.76 8.46
CA LYS A 203 18.18 -10.22 8.26
C LYS A 203 19.23 -10.63 7.24
N ALA A 204 19.33 -9.88 6.14
CA ALA A 204 20.35 -10.13 5.14
C ALA A 204 21.79 -9.91 5.67
N ILE A 205 22.01 -8.85 6.47
CA ILE A 205 23.32 -8.63 7.12
C ILE A 205 23.66 -9.77 8.08
N LYS A 206 22.67 -10.36 8.76
CA LYS A 206 22.85 -11.52 9.64
C LYS A 206 23.01 -12.84 8.88
N GLY A 207 22.80 -12.86 7.58
CA GLY A 207 22.84 -14.07 6.75
C GLY A 207 21.62 -14.99 6.94
N GLU A 208 20.55 -14.47 7.53
CA GLU A 208 19.28 -15.21 7.75
C GLU A 208 18.43 -15.26 6.46
N GLU A 209 18.60 -14.28 5.58
CA GLU A 209 17.98 -14.23 4.24
C GLU A 209 19.06 -13.93 3.18
N VAL A 210 18.93 -14.57 2.03
CA VAL A 210 19.82 -14.30 0.89
C VAL A 210 19.14 -13.26 0.01
N PHE A 211 19.75 -12.09 -0.13
CA PHE A 211 19.35 -11.17 -1.18
C PHE A 211 19.55 -11.84 -2.54
N GLY A 212 18.52 -11.75 -3.38
CA GLY A 212 18.61 -12.24 -4.74
C GLY A 212 19.74 -11.60 -5.55
N ASN A 213 20.14 -12.24 -6.61
CA ASN A 213 21.21 -11.77 -7.49
C ASN A 213 20.64 -10.99 -8.69
N ILE A 214 19.84 -9.98 -8.42
CA ILE A 214 19.35 -9.08 -9.49
C ILE A 214 20.49 -8.15 -9.88
N GLY A 215 20.74 -8.02 -11.19
CA GLY A 215 21.69 -7.06 -11.70
C GLY A 215 21.35 -5.64 -11.26
N VAL A 216 22.36 -4.84 -10.94
CA VAL A 216 22.18 -3.45 -10.48
C VAL A 216 21.39 -2.61 -11.48
N PHE A 217 21.60 -2.81 -12.78
CA PHE A 217 20.91 -2.03 -13.82
C PHE A 217 19.38 -2.26 -13.84
N PRO A 218 18.83 -3.49 -13.88
CA PRO A 218 17.41 -3.73 -13.74
C PRO A 218 16.82 -3.16 -12.44
N LEU A 219 17.53 -3.32 -11.32
CA LEU A 219 17.07 -2.82 -10.02
C LEU A 219 16.91 -1.29 -10.02
N VAL A 220 17.89 -0.56 -10.55
CA VAL A 220 17.84 0.90 -10.69
C VAL A 220 16.72 1.33 -11.63
N VAL A 221 16.54 0.64 -12.76
CA VAL A 221 15.45 0.93 -13.71
C VAL A 221 14.08 0.75 -13.04
N GLY A 222 13.85 -0.36 -12.35
CA GLY A 222 12.60 -0.61 -11.63
C GLY A 222 12.34 0.40 -10.52
N PHE A 223 13.37 0.71 -9.73
CA PHE A 223 13.30 1.72 -8.68
C PHE A 223 12.91 3.11 -9.22
N LEU A 224 13.59 3.59 -10.26
CA LEU A 224 13.30 4.89 -10.85
C LEU A 224 11.91 4.91 -11.50
N ALA A 225 11.50 3.82 -12.16
CA ALA A 225 10.17 3.69 -12.72
C ALA A 225 9.08 3.77 -11.64
N ALA A 226 9.25 3.05 -10.52
CA ALA A 226 8.33 3.07 -9.40
C ALA A 226 8.30 4.44 -8.71
N PHE A 227 9.45 5.09 -8.54
CA PHE A 227 9.53 6.42 -7.96
C PHE A 227 8.80 7.47 -8.80
N LEU A 228 9.09 7.56 -10.09
CA LEU A 228 8.53 8.57 -10.98
C LEU A 228 7.02 8.36 -11.20
N SER A 229 6.61 7.13 -11.50
CA SER A 229 5.19 6.81 -11.65
C SER A 229 4.44 6.96 -10.32
N GLY A 230 5.08 6.65 -9.19
CA GLY A 230 4.55 6.87 -7.85
C GLY A 230 4.31 8.35 -7.54
N CYS A 231 5.22 9.24 -7.88
CA CYS A 231 5.00 10.69 -7.74
C CYS A 231 3.75 11.17 -8.50
N LEU A 232 3.59 10.70 -9.74
CA LEU A 232 2.43 11.05 -10.55
C LEU A 232 1.14 10.48 -9.98
N ALA A 233 1.15 9.20 -9.61
CA ALA A 233 -0.02 8.51 -9.06
C ALA A 233 -0.45 9.07 -7.71
N CYS A 234 0.49 9.36 -6.81
CA CYS A 234 0.22 9.98 -5.51
C CYS A 234 -0.51 11.31 -5.66
N LYS A 235 0.03 12.22 -6.46
CA LYS A 235 -0.58 13.53 -6.75
C LYS A 235 -1.97 13.39 -7.38
N TRP A 236 -2.11 12.49 -8.32
CA TRP A 236 -3.37 12.25 -9.02
C TRP A 236 -4.42 11.66 -8.08
N MET A 237 -4.04 10.67 -7.26
CA MET A 237 -4.96 10.00 -6.34
C MET A 237 -5.54 10.94 -5.28
N ILE A 238 -4.75 11.85 -4.72
CA ILE A 238 -5.25 12.89 -3.81
C ILE A 238 -6.40 13.69 -4.47
N SER A 239 -6.24 14.05 -5.74
CA SER A 239 -7.29 14.75 -6.50
C SER A 239 -8.54 13.89 -6.73
N ILE A 240 -8.36 12.58 -7.00
CA ILE A 240 -9.48 11.66 -7.25
C ILE A 240 -10.30 11.43 -5.98
N VAL A 241 -9.65 11.22 -4.83
CA VAL A 241 -10.33 11.02 -3.55
C VAL A 241 -11.19 12.23 -3.20
N LYS A 242 -10.67 13.45 -3.40
CA LYS A 242 -11.44 14.68 -3.22
C LYS A 242 -12.73 14.71 -4.08
N LYS A 243 -12.67 14.19 -5.30
CA LYS A 243 -13.83 14.11 -6.22
C LYS A 243 -14.80 12.97 -5.89
N GLY A 244 -14.43 12.03 -5.01
CA GLY A 244 -15.28 10.91 -4.56
C GLY A 244 -15.55 9.84 -5.61
N LYS A 245 -14.69 9.65 -6.60
CA LYS A 245 -14.88 8.72 -7.72
C LYS A 245 -14.23 7.35 -7.50
N LEU A 246 -14.22 6.83 -6.26
CA LEU A 246 -13.55 5.57 -5.93
C LEU A 246 -14.23 4.33 -6.50
N VAL A 247 -15.52 4.41 -6.82
CA VAL A 247 -16.29 3.28 -7.37
C VAL A 247 -15.71 2.74 -8.69
N TYR A 248 -15.11 3.58 -9.51
CA TYR A 248 -14.49 3.12 -10.76
C TYR A 248 -13.33 2.16 -10.52
N PHE A 249 -12.57 2.35 -9.44
CA PHE A 249 -11.54 1.40 -9.03
C PHE A 249 -12.15 0.10 -8.48
N GLY A 250 -13.31 0.17 -7.82
CA GLY A 250 -14.06 -1.01 -7.40
C GLY A 250 -14.47 -1.87 -8.61
N ILE A 251 -15.00 -1.24 -9.66
CA ILE A 251 -15.35 -1.93 -10.91
C ILE A 251 -14.10 -2.55 -11.55
N TYR A 252 -13.01 -1.79 -11.62
CA TYR A 252 -11.72 -2.28 -12.14
C TYR A 252 -11.24 -3.52 -11.36
N CYS A 253 -11.21 -3.45 -10.02
CA CYS A 253 -10.81 -4.57 -9.17
C CYS A 253 -11.69 -5.81 -9.39
N ALA A 254 -13.00 -5.62 -9.56
CA ALA A 254 -13.93 -6.71 -9.84
C ALA A 254 -13.63 -7.39 -11.19
N ILE A 255 -13.36 -6.61 -12.24
CA ILE A 255 -13.00 -7.14 -13.57
C ILE A 255 -11.69 -7.92 -13.48
N VAL A 256 -10.63 -7.34 -12.89
CA VAL A 256 -9.33 -8.01 -12.74
C VAL A 256 -9.48 -9.29 -11.92
N ALA A 257 -10.22 -9.24 -10.82
CA ALA A 257 -10.49 -10.42 -9.99
C ALA A 257 -11.14 -11.56 -10.78
N LEU A 258 -12.18 -11.26 -11.56
CA LEU A 258 -12.90 -12.26 -12.36
C LEU A 258 -11.99 -12.86 -13.43
N VAL A 259 -11.13 -12.07 -14.09
CA VAL A 259 -10.16 -12.55 -15.07
C VAL A 259 -9.14 -13.47 -14.40
N VAL A 260 -8.55 -13.05 -13.27
CA VAL A 260 -7.55 -13.84 -12.54
C VAL A 260 -8.16 -15.15 -12.05
N LEU A 261 -9.33 -15.12 -11.42
CA LEU A 261 -10.03 -16.31 -10.94
C LEU A 261 -10.40 -17.25 -12.10
N GLY A 262 -10.91 -16.70 -13.22
CA GLY A 262 -11.24 -17.48 -14.40
C GLY A 262 -10.02 -18.23 -14.96
N ILE A 263 -8.88 -17.54 -15.14
CA ILE A 263 -7.64 -18.17 -15.63
C ILE A 263 -7.11 -19.20 -14.62
N THR A 264 -7.19 -18.92 -13.32
CA THR A 264 -6.66 -19.81 -12.28
C THR A 264 -7.49 -21.09 -12.13
N LEU A 265 -8.82 -21.00 -12.28
CA LEU A 265 -9.74 -22.14 -12.17
C LEU A 265 -9.79 -22.99 -13.45
N MET A 266 -9.31 -22.48 -14.58
CA MET A 266 -9.24 -23.20 -15.85
C MET A 266 -7.92 -23.97 -16.04
N LYS A 267 -6.93 -23.76 -15.18
CA LYS A 267 -5.65 -24.50 -15.12
C LYS A 267 -5.76 -25.70 -14.21
#